data_e02a925ad196f45e52d61eca518c2049
#
_entry.id   e02a925ad196f45e52d61eca518c2049
#
_cell.length_a   1.000
_cell.length_b   1.000
_cell.length_c   1.000
_cell.angle_alpha   90.00
_cell.angle_beta   90.00
_cell.angle_gamma   90.00
#
_symmetry.space_group_name_H-M   'P 1'
#
loop_
_entity.id
_entity.type
_entity.pdbx_description
1 polymer ?
#
loop_
_entity_poly.entity_id
_entity_poly.type
_entity_poly.pdbx_seq_one_letter_code
_entity_poly.pdbx_strand_id
1 'polypeptide(L)'
;MSLTLSAPDLADAAFAARFHDVAEAAAHLDGYRPFNEQAMLDIRSGRRRPQLLIEGEDAVGAAILGQGEIDLVVHPRYRRKGHATAALRRLFADEGGMSGDLTAWAHGDHPAARALADRFGFSAERTLLQLERPLSDDDANPVSVPAGYTLGTLDVPADNADWVGLNALVFAGHPEQGAVTLADLADRQAEPWFDADDVLVLRADPVDGAPAELVGYNWLKIEPGATLGEIYVLGVHPDAAGAGLGRTLMLAGLARLRDRGCTAVELYVEAESAGPVRLYRSLGFANRAIDVQYRRGPR
;
A
#
# COMPACT_ATOMS: atom_id res chain seq x y z
N MET A 1 -18.78 -5.07 31.13
CA MET A 1 -19.21 -5.89 29.98
C MET A 1 -17.99 -6.57 29.40
N SER A 2 -18.10 -7.81 28.90
CA SER A 2 -16.93 -8.57 28.41
C SER A 2 -16.79 -8.32 26.90
N LEU A 3 -15.65 -7.81 26.45
CA LEU A 3 -15.31 -7.71 25.05
C LEU A 3 -15.10 -9.13 24.49
N THR A 4 -15.71 -9.46 23.34
CA THR A 4 -15.46 -10.71 22.64
C THR A 4 -14.88 -10.43 21.24
N LEU A 5 -14.03 -11.35 20.79
CA LEU A 5 -13.52 -11.37 19.41
C LEU A 5 -14.38 -12.41 18.65
N SER A 6 -15.01 -11.98 17.59
CA SER A 6 -15.84 -12.81 16.73
C SER A 6 -15.19 -12.92 15.35
N ALA A 7 -14.99 -14.13 14.87
CA ALA A 7 -14.31 -14.42 13.60
C ALA A 7 -15.21 -15.24 12.63
N PRO A 8 -16.39 -14.74 12.24
CA PRO A 8 -17.12 -15.33 11.14
C PRO A 8 -16.51 -14.97 9.79
N ASP A 9 -16.94 -15.70 8.75
CA ASP A 9 -16.52 -15.46 7.38
C ASP A 9 -17.08 -14.14 6.85
N LEU A 10 -16.32 -13.42 6.01
CA LEU A 10 -16.84 -12.28 5.25
C LEU A 10 -17.92 -12.67 4.22
N ALA A 11 -18.09 -13.93 3.89
CA ALA A 11 -19.23 -14.43 3.15
C ALA A 11 -20.56 -14.28 3.92
N ASP A 12 -20.52 -14.13 5.26
CA ASP A 12 -21.66 -13.70 6.05
C ASP A 12 -21.91 -12.19 5.82
N ALA A 13 -22.94 -11.86 5.08
CA ALA A 13 -23.28 -10.48 4.71
C ALA A 13 -23.49 -9.56 5.92
N ALA A 14 -24.03 -10.08 7.03
CA ALA A 14 -24.25 -9.29 8.25
C ALA A 14 -22.93 -8.97 8.96
N PHE A 15 -22.01 -9.93 8.99
CA PHE A 15 -20.66 -9.70 9.51
C PHE A 15 -19.87 -8.72 8.62
N ALA A 16 -19.89 -8.94 7.30
CA ALA A 16 -19.21 -8.08 6.35
C ALA A 16 -19.67 -6.62 6.46
N ALA A 17 -20.99 -6.39 6.53
CA ALA A 17 -21.56 -5.05 6.71
C ALA A 17 -21.01 -4.38 7.98
N ARG A 18 -21.04 -5.07 9.12
CA ARG A 18 -20.55 -4.51 10.40
C ARG A 18 -19.04 -4.25 10.40
N PHE A 19 -18.26 -5.11 9.72
CA PHE A 19 -16.83 -4.91 9.56
C PHE A 19 -16.53 -3.67 8.72
N HIS A 20 -17.23 -3.51 7.61
CA HIS A 20 -17.10 -2.33 6.74
C HIS A 20 -17.57 -1.05 7.44
N ASP A 21 -18.69 -1.07 8.15
CA ASP A 21 -19.19 0.09 8.91
C ASP A 21 -18.16 0.62 9.91
N VAL A 22 -17.45 -0.28 10.63
CA VAL A 22 -16.39 0.10 11.56
C VAL A 22 -15.23 0.75 10.82
N ALA A 23 -14.80 0.15 9.70
CA ALA A 23 -13.67 0.64 8.91
C ALA A 23 -13.98 2.00 8.28
N GLU A 24 -15.16 2.15 7.67
CA GLU A 24 -15.61 3.40 7.04
C GLU A 24 -15.81 4.53 8.05
N ALA A 25 -16.42 4.24 9.20
CA ALA A 25 -16.57 5.24 10.26
C ALA A 25 -15.21 5.76 10.75
N ALA A 26 -14.21 4.88 10.86
CA ALA A 26 -12.87 5.28 11.23
C ALA A 26 -12.21 6.10 10.10
N ALA A 27 -12.27 5.63 8.86
CA ALA A 27 -11.70 6.31 7.70
C ALA A 27 -12.27 7.73 7.53
N HIS A 28 -13.59 7.88 7.70
CA HIS A 28 -14.26 9.18 7.60
C HIS A 28 -13.77 10.18 8.67
N LEU A 29 -13.58 9.71 9.93
CA LEU A 29 -13.14 10.60 11.00
C LEU A 29 -11.65 10.92 10.92
N ASP A 30 -10.82 9.91 10.61
CA ASP A 30 -9.36 10.00 10.69
C ASP A 30 -8.74 10.54 9.39
N GLY A 31 -9.48 10.50 8.26
CA GLY A 31 -9.02 10.95 6.94
C GLY A 31 -8.11 9.95 6.21
N TYR A 32 -7.96 8.72 6.73
CA TYR A 32 -7.20 7.63 6.11
C TYR A 32 -7.86 6.28 6.42
N ARG A 33 -7.63 5.28 5.55
CA ARG A 33 -8.16 3.91 5.73
C ARG A 33 -7.42 3.20 6.87
N PRO A 34 -8.15 2.51 7.80
CA PRO A 34 -7.53 1.80 8.91
C PRO A 34 -6.88 0.47 8.50
N PHE A 35 -7.20 -0.05 7.33
CA PHE A 35 -6.65 -1.27 6.74
C PHE A 35 -6.12 -0.95 5.35
N ASN A 36 -4.90 -1.40 5.05
CA ASN A 36 -4.29 -1.21 3.74
C ASN A 36 -4.84 -2.22 2.71
N GLU A 37 -4.48 -2.02 1.44
CA GLU A 37 -4.93 -2.88 0.35
C GLU A 37 -4.47 -4.32 0.52
N GLN A 38 -3.21 -4.54 0.93
CA GLN A 38 -2.67 -5.88 1.11
C GLN A 38 -3.44 -6.66 2.18
N ALA A 39 -3.80 -6.03 3.30
CA ALA A 39 -4.63 -6.65 4.34
C ALA A 39 -5.98 -7.09 3.79
N MET A 40 -6.59 -6.29 2.92
CA MET A 40 -7.88 -6.63 2.28
C MET A 40 -7.73 -7.75 1.24
N LEU A 41 -6.63 -7.79 0.47
CA LEU A 41 -6.30 -8.89 -0.43
C LEU A 41 -6.06 -10.19 0.34
N ASP A 42 -5.37 -10.12 1.47
CA ASP A 42 -5.08 -11.29 2.32
C ASP A 42 -6.34 -11.90 2.93
N ILE A 43 -7.32 -11.06 3.28
CA ILE A 43 -8.63 -11.56 3.73
C ILE A 43 -9.33 -12.32 2.57
N ARG A 44 -9.39 -11.70 1.37
CA ARG A 44 -10.06 -12.31 0.21
C ARG A 44 -9.44 -13.65 -0.19
N SER A 45 -8.12 -13.77 -0.07
CA SER A 45 -7.38 -15.02 -0.35
C SER A 45 -7.31 -15.98 0.84
N GLY A 46 -7.91 -15.65 2.00
CA GLY A 46 -7.89 -16.48 3.20
C GLY A 46 -6.54 -16.56 3.92
N ARG A 47 -5.58 -15.74 3.53
CA ARG A 47 -4.24 -15.67 4.18
C ARG A 47 -4.32 -15.04 5.57
N ARG A 48 -5.21 -14.07 5.78
CA ARG A 48 -5.46 -13.41 7.06
C ARG A 48 -6.95 -13.47 7.41
N ARG A 49 -7.27 -13.34 8.70
CA ARG A 49 -8.64 -13.52 9.21
C ARG A 49 -9.20 -12.21 9.75
N PRO A 50 -10.37 -11.75 9.27
CA PRO A 50 -11.06 -10.61 9.84
C PRO A 50 -11.69 -11.00 11.17
N GLN A 51 -11.79 -10.03 12.09
CA GLN A 51 -12.46 -10.17 13.36
C GLN A 51 -13.25 -8.91 13.71
N LEU A 52 -14.38 -9.09 14.40
CA LEU A 52 -15.10 -8.01 15.04
C LEU A 52 -14.85 -8.02 16.55
N LEU A 53 -14.63 -6.85 17.10
CA LEU A 53 -14.66 -6.60 18.53
C LEU A 53 -16.10 -6.30 18.94
N ILE A 54 -16.69 -7.17 19.75
CA ILE A 54 -18.09 -7.08 20.14
C ILE A 54 -18.20 -6.80 21.64
N GLU A 55 -19.00 -5.78 21.99
CA GLU A 55 -19.41 -5.50 23.36
C GLU A 55 -20.96 -5.47 23.42
N GLY A 56 -21.57 -6.47 24.06
CA GLY A 56 -23.02 -6.67 23.96
C GLY A 56 -23.44 -7.01 22.54
N GLU A 57 -24.28 -6.16 21.94
CA GLU A 57 -24.71 -6.28 20.55
C GLU A 57 -23.89 -5.40 19.58
N ASP A 58 -23.04 -4.52 20.10
CA ASP A 58 -22.34 -3.51 19.31
C ASP A 58 -21.02 -4.03 18.75
N ALA A 59 -20.73 -3.72 17.47
CA ALA A 59 -19.41 -3.83 16.89
C ALA A 59 -18.58 -2.59 17.26
N VAL A 60 -17.75 -2.72 18.30
CA VAL A 60 -16.97 -1.60 18.84
C VAL A 60 -15.62 -1.43 18.15
N GLY A 61 -15.23 -2.40 17.31
CA GLY A 61 -14.00 -2.37 16.56
C GLY A 61 -13.88 -3.53 15.58
N ALA A 62 -12.83 -3.51 14.79
CA ALA A 62 -12.47 -4.56 13.85
C ALA A 62 -10.96 -4.83 13.88
N ALA A 63 -10.56 -6.04 13.50
CA ALA A 63 -9.16 -6.42 13.38
C ALA A 63 -8.96 -7.37 12.19
N ILE A 64 -7.73 -7.42 11.68
CA ILE A 64 -7.26 -8.39 10.69
C ILE A 64 -6.02 -9.06 11.27
N LEU A 65 -6.03 -10.37 11.35
CA LEU A 65 -5.01 -11.15 12.04
C LEU A 65 -4.47 -12.26 11.15
N GLY A 66 -3.17 -12.50 11.19
CA GLY A 66 -2.50 -13.62 10.53
C GLY A 66 -1.14 -13.24 9.98
N GLN A 67 -0.34 -14.23 9.61
CA GLN A 67 1.00 -14.06 9.03
C GLN A 67 1.95 -13.16 9.86
N GLY A 68 1.81 -13.15 11.18
CA GLY A 68 2.61 -12.28 12.04
C GLY A 68 2.16 -10.81 12.06
N GLU A 69 1.03 -10.46 11.45
CA GLU A 69 0.51 -9.09 11.44
C GLU A 69 -0.78 -8.92 12.22
N ILE A 70 -0.92 -7.74 12.82
CA ILE A 70 -2.10 -7.28 13.54
C ILE A 70 -2.51 -5.91 13.00
N ASP A 71 -3.67 -5.84 12.36
CA ASP A 71 -4.35 -4.56 12.15
C ASP A 71 -5.53 -4.47 13.08
N LEU A 72 -5.70 -3.31 13.72
CA LEU A 72 -6.72 -3.10 14.73
C LEU A 72 -7.28 -1.68 14.66
N VAL A 73 -8.60 -1.57 14.52
CA VAL A 73 -9.30 -0.30 14.58
C VAL A 73 -10.44 -0.35 15.60
N VAL A 74 -10.63 0.75 16.34
CA VAL A 74 -11.78 0.95 17.20
C VAL A 74 -12.70 1.98 16.56
N HIS A 75 -13.98 1.63 16.45
CA HIS A 75 -15.01 2.51 15.92
C HIS A 75 -15.01 3.84 16.71
N PRO A 76 -15.06 5.01 16.07
CA PRO A 76 -14.87 6.31 16.72
C PRO A 76 -15.72 6.55 17.98
N ARG A 77 -16.99 6.12 17.98
CA ARG A 77 -17.93 6.26 19.12
C ARG A 77 -17.50 5.49 20.36
N TYR A 78 -16.65 4.47 20.19
CA TYR A 78 -16.23 3.57 21.27
C TYR A 78 -14.77 3.76 21.69
N ARG A 79 -14.07 4.76 21.12
CA ARG A 79 -12.69 5.10 21.47
C ARG A 79 -12.58 5.60 22.90
N ARG A 80 -11.37 5.53 23.46
CA ARG A 80 -11.01 5.97 24.82
C ARG A 80 -11.70 5.19 25.96
N LYS A 81 -12.31 4.05 25.66
CA LYS A 81 -12.96 3.14 26.64
C LYS A 81 -12.15 1.88 26.92
N GLY A 82 -10.94 1.76 26.37
CA GLY A 82 -10.03 0.63 26.64
C GLY A 82 -10.22 -0.59 25.74
N HIS A 83 -11.10 -0.55 24.73
CA HIS A 83 -11.39 -1.69 23.84
C HIS A 83 -10.15 -2.24 23.12
N ALA A 84 -9.32 -1.38 22.52
CA ALA A 84 -8.08 -1.82 21.86
C ALA A 84 -7.13 -2.52 22.84
N THR A 85 -6.98 -1.97 24.04
CA THR A 85 -6.17 -2.60 25.11
C THR A 85 -6.72 -3.97 25.51
N ALA A 86 -8.05 -4.08 25.67
CA ALA A 86 -8.69 -5.35 26.02
C ALA A 86 -8.55 -6.40 24.90
N ALA A 87 -8.71 -5.97 23.62
CA ALA A 87 -8.51 -6.83 22.47
C ALA A 87 -7.07 -7.37 22.40
N LEU A 88 -6.06 -6.50 22.48
CA LEU A 88 -4.65 -6.91 22.44
C LEU A 88 -4.28 -7.82 23.60
N ARG A 89 -4.76 -7.53 24.83
CA ARG A 89 -4.54 -8.44 25.98
C ARG A 89 -5.10 -9.82 25.70
N ARG A 90 -6.27 -9.91 25.10
CA ARG A 90 -6.92 -11.20 24.81
C ARG A 90 -6.15 -11.94 23.72
N LEU A 91 -5.77 -11.25 22.62
CA LEU A 91 -4.98 -11.81 21.53
C LEU A 91 -3.62 -12.37 21.98
N PHE A 92 -3.04 -11.78 23.03
CA PHE A 92 -1.75 -12.21 23.58
C PHE A 92 -1.85 -13.20 24.76
N ALA A 93 -3.05 -13.41 25.31
CA ALA A 93 -3.27 -14.30 26.46
C ALA A 93 -3.66 -15.73 26.05
N ASP A 94 -4.22 -15.92 24.86
CA ASP A 94 -4.65 -17.24 24.40
C ASP A 94 -3.43 -18.13 24.16
N GLU A 95 -3.43 -19.37 24.67
CA GLU A 95 -2.35 -20.39 24.60
C GLU A 95 -2.13 -20.92 23.15
N GLY A 96 -2.35 -20.30 22.19
CA GLY A 96 -2.11 -20.44 20.76
C GLY A 96 -2.08 -19.07 20.14
N GLY A 97 -2.07 -18.06 21.02
CA GLY A 97 -2.08 -16.66 20.67
C GLY A 97 -0.84 -16.25 19.89
N MET A 98 -0.91 -15.09 19.30
CA MET A 98 0.14 -14.55 18.44
C MET A 98 1.49 -14.48 19.18
N SER A 99 2.30 -15.54 19.00
CA SER A 99 3.66 -15.65 19.52
C SER A 99 4.64 -15.53 18.36
N GLY A 100 5.81 -14.97 18.62
CA GLY A 100 6.83 -14.75 17.59
C GLY A 100 6.97 -13.30 17.20
N ASP A 101 7.55 -13.07 16.05
CA ASP A 101 7.64 -11.74 15.45
C ASP A 101 6.26 -11.25 15.02
N LEU A 102 5.87 -10.08 15.52
CA LEU A 102 4.59 -9.46 15.20
C LEU A 102 4.82 -8.06 14.66
N THR A 103 4.12 -7.72 13.60
CA THR A 103 4.06 -6.36 13.05
C THR A 103 2.66 -5.78 13.17
N ALA A 104 2.58 -4.46 13.21
CA ALA A 104 1.32 -3.72 13.20
C ALA A 104 1.53 -2.36 12.53
N TRP A 105 0.64 -1.99 11.62
CA TRP A 105 0.65 -0.65 11.03
C TRP A 105 -0.16 0.34 11.85
N ALA A 106 0.39 1.52 12.05
CA ALA A 106 -0.32 2.69 12.57
C ALA A 106 -0.48 3.71 11.44
N HIS A 107 -1.56 3.59 10.70
CA HIS A 107 -1.90 4.54 9.64
C HIS A 107 -2.17 5.92 10.25
N GLY A 108 -1.64 6.98 9.61
CA GLY A 108 -1.70 8.36 10.10
C GLY A 108 -0.90 8.59 11.39
N ASP A 109 -0.07 7.63 11.83
CA ASP A 109 0.72 7.68 13.07
C ASP A 109 -0.09 8.13 14.29
N HIS A 110 -1.29 7.54 14.45
CA HIS A 110 -2.26 7.96 15.44
C HIS A 110 -1.69 7.84 16.88
N PRO A 111 -1.84 8.87 17.74
CA PRO A 111 -1.26 8.88 19.11
C PRO A 111 -1.68 7.68 19.96
N ALA A 112 -2.90 7.15 19.77
CA ALA A 112 -3.36 5.97 20.47
C ALA A 112 -2.62 4.69 20.05
N ALA A 113 -2.19 4.60 18.79
CA ALA A 113 -1.41 3.47 18.29
C ALA A 113 -0.01 3.49 18.92
N ARG A 114 0.65 4.65 19.00
CA ARG A 114 1.94 4.82 19.70
C ARG A 114 1.83 4.36 21.16
N ALA A 115 0.80 4.82 21.88
CA ALA A 115 0.59 4.45 23.29
C ALA A 115 0.30 2.93 23.46
N LEU A 116 -0.33 2.29 22.50
CA LEU A 116 -0.54 0.84 22.50
C LEU A 116 0.77 0.11 22.18
N ALA A 117 1.53 0.58 21.18
CA ALA A 117 2.83 0.04 20.84
C ALA A 117 3.76 0.01 22.07
N ASP A 118 3.94 1.13 22.73
CA ASP A 118 4.74 1.25 23.97
C ASP A 118 4.25 0.28 25.05
N ARG A 119 2.95 0.24 25.26
CA ARG A 119 2.34 -0.59 26.32
C ARG A 119 2.53 -2.09 26.10
N PHE A 120 2.52 -2.53 24.83
CA PHE A 120 2.61 -3.95 24.46
C PHE A 120 4.00 -4.38 24.00
N GLY A 121 5.00 -3.48 24.07
CA GLY A 121 6.39 -3.78 23.77
C GLY A 121 6.69 -3.87 22.27
N PHE A 122 6.00 -3.09 21.47
CA PHE A 122 6.33 -2.87 20.07
C PHE A 122 7.27 -1.67 19.93
N SER A 123 8.19 -1.73 18.97
CA SER A 123 9.10 -0.65 18.59
C SER A 123 8.81 -0.22 17.16
N ALA A 124 8.92 1.06 16.86
CA ALA A 124 8.84 1.55 15.48
C ALA A 124 10.01 0.98 14.66
N GLU A 125 9.72 0.43 13.49
CA GLU A 125 10.69 -0.20 12.60
C GLU A 125 10.80 0.49 11.25
N ARG A 126 9.66 0.85 10.62
CA ARG A 126 9.60 1.48 9.31
C ARG A 126 8.67 2.68 9.32
N THR A 127 8.98 3.68 8.54
CA THR A 127 8.13 4.87 8.36
C THR A 127 7.79 5.03 6.89
N LEU A 128 6.51 4.97 6.56
CA LEU A 128 6.00 5.17 5.21
C LEU A 128 5.39 6.57 5.10
N LEU A 129 5.92 7.38 4.21
CA LEU A 129 5.36 8.69 3.90
C LEU A 129 4.26 8.55 2.87
N GLN A 130 3.10 9.11 3.15
CA GLN A 130 2.06 9.38 2.15
C GLN A 130 2.30 10.77 1.60
N LEU A 131 2.63 10.87 0.34
CA LEU A 131 2.90 12.13 -0.34
C LEU A 131 1.79 12.42 -1.34
N GLU A 132 1.38 13.68 -1.42
CA GLU A 132 0.33 14.13 -2.34
C GLU A 132 0.71 15.45 -2.99
N ARG A 133 0.20 15.68 -4.19
CA ARG A 133 0.19 17.00 -4.84
C ARG A 133 -1.03 17.14 -5.75
N PRO A 134 -1.55 18.36 -5.97
CA PRO A 134 -2.51 18.63 -7.03
C PRO A 134 -1.85 18.44 -8.41
N LEU A 135 -2.63 18.01 -9.39
CA LEU A 135 -2.25 18.00 -10.80
C LEU A 135 -2.69 19.31 -11.46
N SER A 136 -1.85 19.82 -12.35
CA SER A 136 -2.07 21.05 -13.11
C SER A 136 -2.04 20.78 -14.62
N ASP A 137 -2.39 21.77 -15.43
CA ASP A 137 -2.31 21.66 -16.90
C ASP A 137 -0.86 21.52 -17.39
N ASP A 138 0.11 22.00 -16.62
CA ASP A 138 1.53 21.82 -16.94
C ASP A 138 1.97 20.36 -16.86
N ASP A 139 1.27 19.51 -16.12
CA ASP A 139 1.55 18.08 -16.04
C ASP A 139 1.18 17.32 -17.30
N ALA A 140 0.32 17.87 -18.16
CA ALA A 140 -0.05 17.32 -19.46
C ALA A 140 0.99 17.60 -20.58
N ASN A 141 2.08 18.32 -20.28
CA ASN A 141 3.10 18.60 -21.28
C ASN A 141 3.82 17.32 -21.75
N PRO A 142 4.21 17.25 -23.06
CA PRO A 142 4.95 16.12 -23.59
C PRO A 142 6.24 15.85 -22.81
N VAL A 143 6.48 14.59 -22.49
CA VAL A 143 7.66 14.17 -21.73
C VAL A 143 8.80 13.85 -22.68
N SER A 144 9.96 14.42 -22.43
CA SER A 144 11.18 14.08 -23.17
C SER A 144 11.78 12.77 -22.62
N VAL A 145 11.91 11.78 -23.50
CA VAL A 145 12.57 10.52 -23.17
C VAL A 145 14.06 10.63 -23.50
N PRO A 146 14.97 10.25 -22.59
CA PRO A 146 16.41 10.25 -22.87
C PRO A 146 16.76 9.36 -24.09
N ALA A 147 17.79 9.75 -24.84
CA ALA A 147 18.25 8.98 -25.98
C ALA A 147 18.69 7.56 -25.56
N GLY A 148 18.38 6.57 -26.38
CA GLY A 148 18.63 5.16 -26.10
C GLY A 148 17.52 4.47 -25.29
N TYR A 149 16.38 5.15 -25.11
CA TYR A 149 15.23 4.58 -24.41
C TYR A 149 13.92 4.91 -25.13
N THR A 150 12.99 3.99 -25.07
CA THR A 150 11.63 4.14 -25.62
C THR A 150 10.60 3.99 -24.50
N LEU A 151 9.66 4.94 -24.43
CA LEU A 151 8.52 4.91 -23.51
C LEU A 151 7.31 4.25 -24.20
N GLY A 152 6.67 3.33 -23.51
CA GLY A 152 5.45 2.64 -23.94
C GLY A 152 4.61 2.22 -22.76
N THR A 153 3.69 1.28 -22.97
CA THR A 153 2.87 0.65 -21.95
C THR A 153 3.15 -0.85 -21.87
N LEU A 154 2.69 -1.49 -20.80
CA LEU A 154 2.89 -2.91 -20.54
C LEU A 154 2.07 -3.75 -21.52
N ASP A 155 2.71 -4.69 -22.21
CA ASP A 155 2.02 -5.70 -23.04
C ASP A 155 1.68 -6.92 -22.19
N VAL A 156 0.39 -7.12 -21.88
CA VAL A 156 -0.11 -8.21 -21.06
C VAL A 156 -0.62 -9.34 -21.95
N PRO A 157 -0.20 -10.59 -21.73
CA PRO A 157 0.69 -11.09 -20.67
C PRO A 157 2.19 -11.14 -21.05
N ALA A 158 2.59 -10.64 -22.20
CA ALA A 158 3.94 -10.84 -22.77
C ALA A 158 5.05 -10.30 -21.84
N ASP A 159 4.85 -9.12 -21.25
CA ASP A 159 5.82 -8.47 -20.38
C ASP A 159 5.77 -8.91 -18.90
N ASN A 160 4.80 -9.76 -18.51
CA ASN A 160 4.58 -10.05 -17.08
C ASN A 160 5.81 -10.67 -16.40
N ALA A 161 6.52 -11.57 -17.10
CA ALA A 161 7.71 -12.22 -16.52
C ALA A 161 8.87 -11.23 -16.37
N ASP A 162 9.09 -10.38 -17.36
CA ASP A 162 10.13 -9.37 -17.34
C ASP A 162 9.84 -8.29 -16.29
N TRP A 163 8.57 -7.89 -16.16
CA TRP A 163 8.15 -6.96 -15.11
C TRP A 163 8.41 -7.52 -13.71
N VAL A 164 8.03 -8.78 -13.44
CA VAL A 164 8.28 -9.44 -12.14
C VAL A 164 9.78 -9.53 -11.87
N GLY A 165 10.57 -9.91 -12.87
CA GLY A 165 12.04 -9.98 -12.76
C GLY A 165 12.66 -8.63 -12.42
N LEU A 166 12.27 -7.58 -13.13
CA LEU A 166 12.73 -6.22 -12.86
C LEU A 166 12.28 -5.72 -11.50
N ASN A 167 11.02 -5.97 -11.12
CA ASN A 167 10.49 -5.60 -9.81
C ASN A 167 11.27 -6.25 -8.66
N ALA A 168 11.56 -7.55 -8.76
CA ALA A 168 12.36 -8.26 -7.75
C ALA A 168 13.77 -7.67 -7.62
N LEU A 169 14.38 -7.26 -8.74
CA LEU A 169 15.70 -6.64 -8.75
C LEU A 169 15.68 -5.24 -8.12
N VAL A 170 14.72 -4.41 -8.51
CA VAL A 170 14.58 -3.03 -8.01
C VAL A 170 14.31 -3.00 -6.50
N PHE A 171 13.48 -3.93 -6.03
CA PHE A 171 13.05 -4.01 -4.64
C PHE A 171 13.70 -5.16 -3.86
N ALA A 172 14.90 -5.61 -4.24
CA ALA A 172 15.58 -6.74 -3.60
C ALA A 172 15.75 -6.61 -2.07
N GLY A 173 15.82 -5.38 -1.55
CA GLY A 173 15.86 -5.10 -0.11
C GLY A 173 14.50 -4.86 0.55
N HIS A 174 13.40 -4.87 -0.21
CA HIS A 174 12.07 -4.58 0.31
C HIS A 174 11.31 -5.89 0.60
N PRO A 175 10.87 -6.14 1.84
CA PRO A 175 10.34 -7.45 2.25
C PRO A 175 9.05 -7.88 1.52
N GLU A 176 8.24 -6.93 1.13
CA GLU A 176 6.95 -7.19 0.47
C GLU A 176 7.08 -7.04 -1.06
N GLN A 177 7.50 -5.85 -1.53
CA GLN A 177 7.51 -5.51 -2.95
C GLN A 177 8.51 -6.36 -3.75
N GLY A 178 9.67 -6.71 -3.18
CA GLY A 178 10.67 -7.55 -3.82
C GLY A 178 10.27 -9.02 -3.96
N ALA A 179 9.25 -9.47 -3.24
CA ALA A 179 8.77 -10.85 -3.23
C ALA A 179 7.54 -11.08 -4.14
N VAL A 180 7.10 -10.07 -4.91
CA VAL A 180 5.94 -10.18 -5.81
C VAL A 180 6.17 -11.28 -6.85
N THR A 181 5.23 -12.23 -6.94
CA THR A 181 5.23 -13.34 -7.88
C THR A 181 4.32 -13.07 -9.10
N LEU A 182 4.40 -13.95 -10.12
CA LEU A 182 3.44 -13.90 -11.24
C LEU A 182 1.98 -14.09 -10.79
N ALA A 183 1.75 -14.87 -9.73
CA ALA A 183 0.40 -15.03 -9.18
C ALA A 183 -0.08 -13.75 -8.49
N ASP A 184 0.77 -13.09 -7.71
CA ASP A 184 0.44 -11.81 -7.09
C ASP A 184 0.22 -10.71 -8.14
N LEU A 185 0.96 -10.74 -9.25
CA LEU A 185 0.74 -9.82 -10.37
C LEU A 185 -0.62 -10.09 -11.02
N ALA A 186 -0.97 -11.36 -11.27
CA ALA A 186 -2.26 -11.73 -11.84
C ALA A 186 -3.43 -11.31 -10.94
N ASP A 187 -3.31 -11.46 -9.62
CA ASP A 187 -4.31 -11.00 -8.65
C ASP A 187 -4.54 -9.49 -8.77
N ARG A 188 -3.46 -8.69 -8.90
CA ARG A 188 -3.55 -7.23 -9.10
C ARG A 188 -4.11 -6.85 -10.47
N GLN A 189 -3.79 -7.62 -11.50
CA GLN A 189 -4.35 -7.42 -12.85
C GLN A 189 -5.84 -7.77 -12.94
N ALA A 190 -6.38 -8.53 -11.98
CA ALA A 190 -7.80 -8.83 -11.87
C ALA A 190 -8.61 -7.75 -11.11
N GLU A 191 -7.95 -6.77 -10.49
CA GLU A 191 -8.63 -5.70 -9.77
C GLU A 191 -9.36 -4.75 -10.72
N PRO A 192 -10.54 -4.21 -10.32
CA PRO A 192 -11.36 -3.34 -11.17
C PRO A 192 -10.68 -2.04 -11.64
N TRP A 193 -9.63 -1.61 -10.95
CA TRP A 193 -8.86 -0.41 -11.28
C TRP A 193 -7.71 -0.67 -12.25
N PHE A 194 -7.38 -1.94 -12.54
CA PHE A 194 -6.27 -2.28 -13.42
C PHE A 194 -6.57 -1.90 -14.89
N ASP A 195 -5.61 -1.21 -15.50
CA ASP A 195 -5.56 -0.91 -16.92
C ASP A 195 -4.11 -1.05 -17.39
N ALA A 196 -3.84 -1.87 -18.39
CA ALA A 196 -2.47 -2.08 -18.89
C ALA A 196 -1.87 -0.79 -19.47
N ASP A 197 -2.70 0.11 -20.01
CA ASP A 197 -2.28 1.42 -20.49
C ASP A 197 -1.86 2.38 -19.38
N ASP A 198 -2.20 2.09 -18.13
CA ASP A 198 -1.76 2.83 -16.95
C ASP A 198 -0.48 2.24 -16.34
N VAL A 199 0.12 1.23 -16.95
CA VAL A 199 1.44 0.71 -16.61
C VAL A 199 2.46 1.18 -17.64
N LEU A 200 3.05 2.34 -17.39
CA LEU A 200 4.07 2.92 -18.25
C LEU A 200 5.38 2.16 -18.11
N VAL A 201 6.04 1.88 -19.22
CA VAL A 201 7.32 1.16 -19.22
C VAL A 201 8.37 1.89 -20.06
N LEU A 202 9.61 1.83 -19.61
CA LEU A 202 10.78 2.24 -20.38
C LEU A 202 11.56 1.01 -20.80
N ARG A 203 11.87 0.95 -22.08
CA ARG A 203 12.76 -0.07 -22.65
C ARG A 203 14.02 0.57 -23.16
N ALA A 204 15.17 -0.09 -22.92
CA ALA A 204 16.40 0.25 -23.60
C ALA A 204 16.29 -0.11 -25.08
N ASP A 205 16.75 0.76 -25.97
CA ASP A 205 16.77 0.50 -27.40
C ASP A 205 17.64 -0.73 -27.71
N PRO A 206 17.23 -1.56 -28.68
CA PRO A 206 18.00 -2.74 -29.06
C PRO A 206 19.44 -2.41 -29.46
N VAL A 207 20.39 -3.18 -28.92
CA VAL A 207 21.80 -3.09 -29.29
C VAL A 207 22.21 -4.42 -29.92
N ASP A 208 22.90 -4.37 -31.07
CA ASP A 208 23.45 -5.55 -31.76
C ASP A 208 22.42 -6.68 -32.03
N GLY A 209 21.15 -6.32 -32.26
CA GLY A 209 20.09 -7.29 -32.54
C GLY A 209 19.49 -8.00 -31.32
N ALA A 210 19.89 -7.61 -30.11
CA ALA A 210 19.21 -8.05 -28.89
C ALA A 210 17.79 -7.43 -28.80
N PRO A 211 16.82 -8.08 -28.13
CA PRO A 211 15.50 -7.49 -27.90
C PRO A 211 15.62 -6.24 -27.01
N ALA A 212 14.64 -5.33 -27.12
CA ALA A 212 14.51 -4.20 -26.23
C ALA A 212 14.26 -4.71 -24.79
N GLU A 213 15.09 -4.26 -23.84
CA GLU A 213 15.05 -4.68 -22.45
C GLU A 213 14.17 -3.74 -21.62
N LEU A 214 13.33 -4.29 -20.74
CA LEU A 214 12.56 -3.52 -19.78
C LEU A 214 13.46 -3.00 -18.67
N VAL A 215 13.69 -1.68 -18.62
CA VAL A 215 14.62 -1.05 -17.67
C VAL A 215 13.94 -0.14 -16.65
N GLY A 216 12.64 0.09 -16.78
CA GLY A 216 11.90 0.87 -15.81
C GLY A 216 10.41 0.83 -16.05
N TYR A 217 9.65 1.11 -15.01
CA TYR A 217 8.19 1.16 -15.09
C TYR A 217 7.63 2.14 -14.06
N ASN A 218 6.42 2.63 -14.36
CA ASN A 218 5.58 3.39 -13.46
C ASN A 218 4.14 2.88 -13.61
N TRP A 219 3.68 2.12 -12.62
CA TRP A 219 2.32 1.62 -12.59
C TRP A 219 1.44 2.61 -11.84
N LEU A 220 0.40 3.09 -12.52
CA LEU A 220 -0.58 4.01 -11.98
C LEU A 220 -1.81 3.25 -11.50
N LYS A 221 -2.45 3.74 -10.46
CA LYS A 221 -3.71 3.21 -9.97
C LYS A 221 -4.75 4.31 -9.90
N ILE A 222 -5.93 4.05 -10.51
CA ILE A 222 -7.07 4.96 -10.49
C ILE A 222 -8.30 4.14 -10.14
N GLU A 223 -8.81 4.30 -8.92
CA GLU A 223 -10.04 3.63 -8.52
C GLU A 223 -11.22 4.08 -9.39
N PRO A 224 -12.18 3.20 -9.73
CA PRO A 224 -13.31 3.56 -10.56
C PRO A 224 -14.07 4.78 -10.02
N GLY A 225 -14.16 5.83 -10.85
CA GLY A 225 -14.83 7.09 -10.50
C GLY A 225 -14.03 8.03 -9.60
N ALA A 226 -12.80 7.71 -9.24
CA ALA A 226 -11.93 8.59 -8.46
C ALA A 226 -11.30 9.69 -9.32
N THR A 227 -11.02 10.83 -8.69
CA THR A 227 -10.22 11.93 -9.25
C THR A 227 -8.85 12.04 -8.60
N LEU A 228 -8.56 11.18 -7.63
CA LEU A 228 -7.24 10.99 -7.03
C LEU A 228 -6.61 9.78 -7.71
N GLY A 229 -5.46 10.00 -8.36
CA GLY A 229 -4.64 8.92 -8.92
C GLY A 229 -3.50 8.57 -7.96
N GLU A 230 -2.92 7.40 -8.12
CA GLU A 230 -1.78 6.93 -7.32
C GLU A 230 -0.62 6.53 -8.24
N ILE A 231 0.59 6.93 -7.87
CA ILE A 231 1.81 6.28 -8.35
C ILE A 231 1.97 5.01 -7.51
N TYR A 232 1.40 3.91 -8.03
CA TYR A 232 1.26 2.66 -7.28
C TYR A 232 2.59 1.94 -7.07
N VAL A 233 3.37 1.77 -8.14
CA VAL A 233 4.74 1.23 -8.08
C VAL A 233 5.60 1.88 -9.14
N LEU A 234 6.76 2.41 -8.77
CA LEU A 234 7.76 2.94 -9.68
C LEU A 234 9.10 2.27 -9.45
N GLY A 235 9.69 1.74 -10.52
CA GLY A 235 10.98 1.08 -10.49
C GLY A 235 11.86 1.45 -11.68
N VAL A 236 13.17 1.52 -11.44
CA VAL A 236 14.20 1.68 -12.48
C VAL A 236 15.33 0.70 -12.20
N HIS A 237 15.77 -0.01 -13.24
CA HIS A 237 16.87 -0.96 -13.15
C HIS A 237 18.10 -0.29 -12.49
N PRO A 238 18.75 -0.94 -11.50
CA PRO A 238 19.88 -0.33 -10.80
C PRO A 238 20.99 0.16 -11.73
N ASP A 239 21.33 -0.57 -12.79
CA ASP A 239 22.37 -0.21 -13.74
C ASP A 239 22.00 0.98 -14.64
N ALA A 240 20.69 1.29 -14.76
CA ALA A 240 20.20 2.48 -15.45
C ALA A 240 19.98 3.68 -14.51
N ALA A 241 20.34 3.54 -13.23
CA ALA A 241 20.22 4.62 -12.26
C ALA A 241 21.10 5.83 -12.63
N GLY A 242 20.58 7.04 -12.36
CA GLY A 242 21.32 8.28 -12.66
C GLY A 242 21.09 8.85 -14.07
N ALA A 243 20.50 8.09 -14.99
CA ALA A 243 20.16 8.55 -16.35
C ALA A 243 18.90 9.42 -16.43
N GLY A 244 18.28 9.76 -15.31
CA GLY A 244 17.05 10.57 -15.27
C GLY A 244 15.75 9.79 -15.52
N LEU A 245 15.81 8.47 -15.71
CA LEU A 245 14.68 7.62 -16.09
C LEU A 245 13.53 7.67 -15.06
N GLY A 246 13.85 7.68 -13.77
CA GLY A 246 12.82 7.81 -12.72
C GLY A 246 12.04 9.12 -12.82
N ARG A 247 12.71 10.23 -13.18
CA ARG A 247 12.03 11.51 -13.42
C ARG A 247 11.17 11.46 -14.68
N THR A 248 11.69 10.85 -15.75
CA THR A 248 10.93 10.66 -17.00
C THR A 248 9.64 9.86 -16.74
N LEU A 249 9.75 8.72 -16.03
CA LEU A 249 8.61 7.89 -15.67
C LEU A 249 7.59 8.64 -14.78
N MET A 250 8.08 9.43 -13.81
CA MET A 250 7.20 10.27 -12.99
C MET A 250 6.43 11.28 -13.82
N LEU A 251 7.13 12.04 -14.68
CA LEU A 251 6.48 13.05 -15.52
C LEU A 251 5.48 12.40 -16.49
N ALA A 252 5.81 11.25 -17.08
CA ALA A 252 4.89 10.49 -17.93
C ALA A 252 3.65 10.00 -17.13
N GLY A 253 3.85 9.53 -15.90
CA GLY A 253 2.74 9.14 -15.02
C GLY A 253 1.82 10.31 -14.66
N LEU A 254 2.40 11.49 -14.36
CA LEU A 254 1.60 12.69 -14.07
C LEU A 254 0.78 13.11 -15.30
N ALA A 255 1.37 13.09 -16.50
CA ALA A 255 0.68 13.38 -17.75
C ALA A 255 -0.48 12.38 -17.99
N ARG A 256 -0.22 11.10 -17.83
CA ARG A 256 -1.24 10.05 -17.98
C ARG A 256 -2.39 10.22 -16.99
N LEU A 257 -2.11 10.52 -15.71
CA LEU A 257 -3.14 10.77 -14.70
C LEU A 257 -4.01 11.99 -15.05
N ARG A 258 -3.40 13.06 -15.60
CA ARG A 258 -4.17 14.21 -16.12
C ARG A 258 -5.08 13.83 -17.27
N ASP A 259 -4.58 13.05 -18.24
CA ASP A 259 -5.37 12.56 -19.38
C ASP A 259 -6.54 11.68 -18.93
N ARG A 260 -6.37 10.94 -17.84
CA ARG A 260 -7.43 10.13 -17.19
C ARG A 260 -8.40 10.98 -16.35
N GLY A 261 -8.21 12.29 -16.26
CA GLY A 261 -9.09 13.23 -15.55
C GLY A 261 -8.82 13.34 -14.04
N CYS A 262 -7.69 12.84 -13.55
CA CYS A 262 -7.30 13.04 -12.16
C CYS A 262 -6.97 14.52 -11.89
N THR A 263 -7.31 14.97 -10.67
CA THR A 263 -7.06 16.34 -10.19
C THR A 263 -5.96 16.40 -9.14
N ALA A 264 -5.60 15.25 -8.55
CA ALA A 264 -4.52 15.09 -7.59
C ALA A 264 -3.86 13.73 -7.77
N VAL A 265 -2.66 13.59 -7.23
CA VAL A 265 -1.89 12.35 -7.24
C VAL A 265 -1.26 12.11 -5.88
N GLU A 266 -1.33 10.87 -5.40
CA GLU A 266 -0.65 10.42 -4.19
C GLU A 266 0.36 9.33 -4.50
N LEU A 267 1.25 9.08 -3.54
CA LEU A 267 2.18 7.95 -3.54
C LEU A 267 2.62 7.62 -2.12
N TYR A 268 3.14 6.41 -1.97
CA TYR A 268 3.72 5.92 -0.73
C TYR A 268 5.22 5.68 -0.92
N VAL A 269 6.03 6.07 0.05
CA VAL A 269 7.49 5.89 -0.02
C VAL A 269 8.09 5.74 1.38
N GLU A 270 9.04 4.81 1.52
CA GLU A 270 9.83 4.68 2.74
C GLU A 270 10.59 5.99 3.03
N ALA A 271 10.49 6.49 4.26
CA ALA A 271 11.14 7.75 4.66
C ALA A 271 12.67 7.71 4.47
N GLU A 272 13.26 6.53 4.64
CA GLU A 272 14.69 6.27 4.49
C GLU A 272 15.15 6.25 3.03
N SER A 273 14.24 6.14 2.06
CA SER A 273 14.54 6.15 0.62
C SER A 273 14.88 7.54 0.11
N ALA A 274 16.04 8.06 0.51
CA ALA A 274 16.44 9.46 0.27
C ALA A 274 16.43 9.88 -1.21
N GLY A 275 16.72 8.96 -2.15
CA GLY A 275 16.69 9.21 -3.60
C GLY A 275 15.28 9.48 -4.12
N PRO A 276 14.38 8.51 -4.00
CA PRO A 276 12.95 8.66 -4.34
C PRO A 276 12.29 9.86 -3.64
N VAL A 277 12.48 10.03 -2.33
CA VAL A 277 11.91 11.16 -1.59
C VAL A 277 12.37 12.51 -2.17
N ARG A 278 13.66 12.69 -2.50
CA ARG A 278 14.15 13.91 -3.16
C ARG A 278 13.50 14.11 -4.53
N LEU A 279 13.36 13.05 -5.33
CA LEU A 279 12.67 13.13 -6.62
C LEU A 279 11.25 13.64 -6.47
N TYR A 280 10.45 13.02 -5.61
CA TYR A 280 9.05 13.39 -5.39
C TYR A 280 8.92 14.84 -4.86
N ARG A 281 9.77 15.23 -3.89
CA ARG A 281 9.82 16.64 -3.42
C ARG A 281 10.14 17.63 -4.52
N SER A 282 11.09 17.28 -5.42
CA SER A 282 11.44 18.13 -6.56
C SER A 282 10.31 18.29 -7.59
N LEU A 283 9.33 17.39 -7.55
CA LEU A 283 8.13 17.40 -8.38
C LEU A 283 6.91 18.01 -7.64
N GLY A 284 7.12 18.59 -6.45
CA GLY A 284 6.07 19.32 -5.72
C GLY A 284 5.21 18.47 -4.78
N PHE A 285 5.56 17.19 -4.55
CA PHE A 285 4.87 16.37 -3.57
C PHE A 285 5.13 16.86 -2.14
N ALA A 286 4.07 16.93 -1.33
CA ALA A 286 4.11 17.28 0.09
C ALA A 286 3.60 16.11 0.96
N ASN A 287 3.93 16.11 2.25
CA ASN A 287 3.37 15.11 3.17
C ASN A 287 1.87 15.32 3.32
N ARG A 288 1.11 14.26 3.12
CA ARG A 288 -0.30 14.15 3.49
C ARG A 288 -0.44 13.45 4.84
N ALA A 289 0.17 12.29 4.97
CA ALA A 289 0.17 11.50 6.19
C ALA A 289 1.50 10.74 6.36
N ILE A 290 1.65 10.09 7.50
CA ILE A 290 2.78 9.23 7.83
C ILE A 290 2.20 7.95 8.41
N ASP A 291 2.62 6.79 7.89
CA ASP A 291 2.30 5.51 8.49
C ASP A 291 3.55 4.94 9.17
N VAL A 292 3.38 4.33 10.32
CA VAL A 292 4.48 3.71 11.07
C VAL A 292 4.20 2.23 11.25
N GLN A 293 5.12 1.40 10.80
CA GLN A 293 5.11 -0.01 11.13
C GLN A 293 5.84 -0.23 12.45
N TYR A 294 5.14 -0.87 13.36
CA TYR A 294 5.66 -1.28 14.65
C TYR A 294 5.95 -2.77 14.63
N ARG A 295 7.04 -3.18 15.28
CA ARG A 295 7.41 -4.59 15.44
C ARG A 295 7.60 -4.95 16.90
N ARG A 296 7.20 -6.15 17.23
CA ARG A 296 7.44 -6.80 18.52
C ARG A 296 8.11 -8.14 18.28
N GLY A 297 9.34 -8.29 18.74
CA GLY A 297 10.09 -9.55 18.68
C GLY A 297 9.47 -10.64 19.56
N PRO A 298 9.91 -11.90 19.40
CA PRO A 298 9.50 -13.01 20.25
C PRO A 298 9.88 -12.75 21.70
N ARG A 299 8.98 -13.11 22.63
CA ARG A 299 9.24 -13.08 24.08
C ARG A 299 9.90 -14.36 24.53
#